data_ee2651080d70ce6a71e740b86a071962
#
_entry.id   ee2651080d70ce6a71e740b86a071962
#
_cell.length_a   1.000
_cell.length_b   1.000
_cell.length_c   1.000
_cell.angle_alpha   90.00
_cell.angle_beta   90.00
_cell.angle_gamma   90.00
#
_symmetry.space_group_name_H-M   'P 1'
#
loop_
_entity.id
_entity.type
_entity.pdbx_description
1 polymer ?
#
loop_
_entity_poly.entity_id
_entity_poly.type
_entity_poly.pdbx_seq_one_letter_code
_entity_poly.pdbx_strand_id
1 'polypeptide(L)'
;MKNITVNKKEIDKFSKLATEWWDPNGKFKPLHKFNPIRLNYIKESIIKKFGKKKEPTFLKNIKILDIGCGGGLLCEPLSKLGARVIGIDASEKNIKIAKTHAKKNNLKIDYYCASPENFISKEKFDVVLNMEIVEHVEDVNLFLKESSKFLKKDGI
;
A
#
# COMPACT_ATOMS: atom_id res chain seq x y z
N MET A 1 -24.14 10.93 -10.10
CA MET A 1 -23.35 11.02 -8.85
C MET A 1 -21.91 10.61 -9.17
N LYS A 2 -20.90 11.40 -8.76
CA LYS A 2 -19.51 10.95 -8.91
C LYS A 2 -19.31 9.76 -7.97
N ASN A 3 -19.00 8.60 -8.53
CA ASN A 3 -18.58 7.44 -7.74
C ASN A 3 -17.20 7.74 -7.15
N ILE A 4 -17.15 8.11 -5.88
CA ILE A 4 -15.94 8.52 -5.18
C ILE A 4 -15.74 7.56 -4.01
N THR A 5 -14.57 6.92 -3.93
CA THR A 5 -14.23 6.01 -2.82
C THR A 5 -13.67 6.77 -1.62
N VAL A 6 -13.16 7.98 -1.82
CA VAL A 6 -12.42 8.72 -0.80
C VAL A 6 -13.33 9.53 0.13
N ASN A 7 -13.06 9.48 1.43
CA ASN A 7 -13.62 10.37 2.43
C ASN A 7 -12.66 11.56 2.65
N LYS A 8 -13.11 12.76 2.27
CA LYS A 8 -12.28 13.97 2.35
C LYS A 8 -11.83 14.31 3.77
N LYS A 9 -12.65 14.05 4.77
CA LYS A 9 -12.30 14.31 6.18
C LYS A 9 -11.15 13.40 6.63
N GLU A 10 -11.17 12.13 6.22
CA GLU A 10 -10.08 11.18 6.53
C GLU A 10 -8.79 11.57 5.79
N ILE A 11 -8.86 11.99 4.51
CA ILE A 11 -7.69 12.49 3.78
C ILE A 11 -7.07 13.68 4.51
N ASP A 12 -7.88 14.66 4.94
CA ASP A 12 -7.41 15.84 5.65
C ASP A 12 -6.76 15.50 6.99
N LYS A 13 -7.36 14.55 7.74
CA LYS A 13 -6.85 14.03 9.01
C LYS A 13 -5.46 13.39 8.83
N PHE A 14 -5.31 12.45 7.91
CA PHE A 14 -4.04 11.77 7.67
C PHE A 14 -3.00 12.72 7.05
N SER A 15 -3.42 13.67 6.21
CA SER A 15 -2.53 14.70 5.67
C SER A 15 -1.91 15.60 6.75
N LYS A 16 -2.65 15.89 7.83
CA LYS A 16 -2.12 16.66 8.98
C LYS A 16 -1.07 15.88 9.76
N LEU A 17 -1.15 14.57 9.75
CA LEU A 17 -0.24 13.69 10.48
C LEU A 17 0.91 13.15 9.60
N ALA A 18 1.00 13.56 8.34
CA ALA A 18 1.90 12.95 7.36
C ALA A 18 3.38 12.94 7.80
N THR A 19 3.84 13.96 8.52
CA THR A 19 5.23 14.03 9.01
C THR A 19 5.56 13.01 10.09
N GLU A 20 4.55 12.41 10.73
CA GLU A 20 4.71 11.44 11.82
C GLU A 20 4.75 9.98 11.33
N TRP A 21 4.55 9.71 10.01
CA TRP A 21 4.47 8.34 9.48
C TRP A 21 5.64 7.44 9.92
N TRP A 22 6.84 7.99 10.01
CA TRP A 22 8.05 7.23 10.33
C TRP A 22 8.56 7.44 11.76
N ASP A 23 7.79 8.14 12.61
CA ASP A 23 8.05 8.22 14.04
C ASP A 23 7.39 7.03 14.77
N PRO A 24 8.18 6.05 15.27
CA PRO A 24 7.64 4.87 15.95
C PRO A 24 7.01 5.20 17.31
N ASN A 25 7.21 6.41 17.82
CA ASN A 25 6.63 6.90 19.07
C ASN A 25 5.51 7.92 18.85
N GLY A 26 5.28 8.34 17.60
CA GLY A 26 4.26 9.29 17.21
C GLY A 26 2.86 8.69 17.10
N LYS A 27 1.98 9.38 16.37
CA LYS A 27 0.58 9.00 16.19
C LYS A 27 0.39 7.65 15.51
N PHE A 28 1.35 7.22 14.68
CA PHE A 28 1.33 5.93 13.98
C PHE A 28 2.02 4.79 14.76
N LYS A 29 2.37 5.00 16.03
CA LYS A 29 2.95 3.95 16.89
C LYS A 29 2.18 2.62 16.84
N PRO A 30 0.82 2.57 16.87
CA PRO A 30 0.10 1.31 16.72
C PRO A 30 0.43 0.59 15.41
N LEU A 31 0.47 1.31 14.29
CA LEU A 31 0.81 0.72 12.98
C LEU A 31 2.23 0.17 12.96
N HIS A 32 3.20 0.86 13.57
CA HIS A 32 4.57 0.35 13.70
C HIS A 32 4.61 -0.96 14.48
N LYS A 33 3.87 -1.07 15.58
CA LYS A 33 3.78 -2.29 16.38
C LYS A 33 3.11 -3.45 15.64
N PHE A 34 2.08 -3.18 14.85
CA PHE A 34 1.37 -4.20 14.07
C PHE A 34 2.08 -4.56 12.76
N ASN A 35 2.99 -3.72 12.29
CA ASN A 35 3.60 -3.90 10.97
C ASN A 35 4.27 -5.28 10.78
N PRO A 36 5.01 -5.84 11.76
CA PRO A 36 5.58 -7.19 11.63
C PRO A 36 4.51 -8.27 11.41
N ILE A 37 3.36 -8.16 12.09
CA ILE A 37 2.25 -9.11 11.97
C ILE A 37 1.62 -9.01 10.57
N ARG A 38 1.31 -7.78 10.12
CA ARG A 38 0.76 -7.52 8.78
C ARG A 38 1.70 -8.04 7.69
N LEU A 39 2.98 -7.72 7.82
CA LEU A 39 3.99 -8.16 6.87
C LEU A 39 4.11 -9.69 6.83
N ASN A 40 4.07 -10.35 8.00
CA ASN A 40 4.10 -11.82 8.05
C ASN A 40 2.87 -12.44 7.38
N TYR A 41 1.67 -11.90 7.62
CA TYR A 41 0.45 -12.37 6.98
C TYR A 41 0.54 -12.25 5.45
N ILE A 42 1.00 -11.11 4.94
CA ILE A 42 1.19 -10.87 3.51
C ILE A 42 2.19 -11.89 2.93
N LYS A 43 3.33 -12.08 3.59
CA LYS A 43 4.37 -13.04 3.18
C LYS A 43 3.85 -14.46 3.08
N GLU A 44 3.19 -14.95 4.13
CA GLU A 44 2.63 -16.31 4.17
C GLU A 44 1.54 -16.49 3.08
N SER A 45 0.70 -15.48 2.87
CA SER A 45 -0.32 -15.51 1.81
C SER A 45 0.32 -15.63 0.42
N ILE A 46 1.38 -14.87 0.15
CA ILE A 46 2.12 -14.93 -1.12
C ILE A 46 2.82 -16.28 -1.28
N ILE A 47 3.47 -16.78 -0.23
CA ILE A 47 4.14 -18.09 -0.24
C ILE A 47 3.14 -19.17 -0.57
N LYS A 48 2.01 -19.19 0.13
CA LYS A 48 0.94 -20.18 -0.09
C LYS A 48 0.37 -20.13 -1.51
N LYS A 49 0.10 -18.90 -2.00
CA LYS A 49 -0.53 -18.73 -3.31
C LYS A 49 0.39 -19.05 -4.48
N PHE A 50 1.65 -18.61 -4.41
CA PHE A 50 2.59 -18.68 -5.54
C PHE A 50 3.69 -19.73 -5.39
N GLY A 51 3.63 -20.55 -4.35
CA GLY A 51 4.62 -21.62 -4.12
C GLY A 51 6.03 -21.11 -3.89
N LYS A 52 6.18 -19.90 -3.32
CA LYS A 52 7.49 -19.30 -3.08
C LYS A 52 8.21 -19.97 -1.91
N LYS A 53 9.56 -20.07 -2.00
CA LYS A 53 10.41 -20.50 -0.88
C LYS A 53 10.89 -19.28 -0.09
N LYS A 54 11.08 -19.45 1.22
CA LYS A 54 11.61 -18.39 2.10
C LYS A 54 13.10 -18.17 1.82
N GLU A 55 13.40 -17.24 0.93
CA GLU A 55 14.75 -16.76 0.58
C GLU A 55 14.80 -15.25 0.79
N PRO A 56 15.98 -14.61 0.92
CA PRO A 56 16.09 -13.16 1.20
C PRO A 56 15.32 -12.27 0.22
N THR A 57 15.25 -12.67 -1.05
CA THR A 57 14.53 -11.92 -2.11
C THR A 57 13.40 -12.76 -2.74
N PHE A 58 12.68 -13.52 -1.92
CA PHE A 58 11.68 -14.47 -2.42
C PHE A 58 10.48 -13.80 -3.12
N LEU A 59 10.28 -12.48 -2.94
CA LEU A 59 9.26 -11.71 -3.65
C LEU A 59 9.72 -11.22 -5.04
N LYS A 60 10.92 -11.59 -5.47
CA LYS A 60 11.38 -11.29 -6.84
C LYS A 60 10.34 -11.77 -7.86
N ASN A 61 10.03 -10.90 -8.83
CA ASN A 61 9.00 -11.07 -9.87
C ASN A 61 7.54 -11.03 -9.36
N ILE A 62 7.31 -10.66 -8.11
CA ILE A 62 5.96 -10.35 -7.59
C ILE A 62 5.71 -8.85 -7.74
N LYS A 63 4.60 -8.50 -8.39
CA LYS A 63 4.12 -7.12 -8.50
C LYS A 63 3.05 -6.87 -7.45
N ILE A 64 3.25 -5.86 -6.62
CA ILE A 64 2.34 -5.50 -5.52
C ILE A 64 1.83 -4.09 -5.72
N LEU A 65 0.53 -3.89 -5.62
CA LEU A 65 -0.11 -2.58 -5.49
C LEU A 65 -0.60 -2.43 -4.05
N ASP A 66 -0.11 -1.41 -3.35
CA ASP A 66 -0.56 -1.05 -2.01
C ASP A 66 -1.48 0.17 -2.09
N ILE A 67 -2.78 -0.03 -1.85
CA ILE A 67 -3.82 1.00 -1.92
C ILE A 67 -4.05 1.57 -0.53
N GLY A 68 -3.92 2.89 -0.38
CA GLY A 68 -3.88 3.55 0.91
C GLY A 68 -2.53 3.36 1.60
N CYS A 69 -1.44 3.44 0.83
CA CYS A 69 -0.09 3.11 1.31
C CYS A 69 0.45 4.05 2.41
N GLY A 70 -0.20 5.20 2.65
CA GLY A 70 0.24 6.20 3.61
C GLY A 70 1.69 6.63 3.38
N GLY A 71 2.50 6.58 4.42
CA GLY A 71 3.93 6.88 4.35
C GLY A 71 4.81 5.74 3.84
N GLY A 72 4.24 4.60 3.39
CA GLY A 72 4.99 3.49 2.80
C GLY A 72 5.47 2.41 3.78
N LEU A 73 4.84 2.30 4.96
CA LEU A 73 5.24 1.35 6.02
C LEU A 73 5.22 -0.13 5.56
N LEU A 74 4.36 -0.51 4.62
CA LEU A 74 4.34 -1.85 4.02
C LEU A 74 5.14 -1.90 2.71
N CYS A 75 5.09 -0.84 1.91
CA CYS A 75 5.78 -0.78 0.63
C CYS A 75 7.29 -1.03 0.78
N GLU A 76 7.94 -0.40 1.75
CA GLU A 76 9.39 -0.51 1.90
C GLU A 76 9.88 -1.91 2.28
N PRO A 77 9.33 -2.58 3.32
CA PRO A 77 9.77 -3.93 3.65
C PRO A 77 9.46 -4.93 2.54
N LEU A 78 8.36 -4.79 1.81
CA LEU A 78 8.02 -5.64 0.66
C LEU A 78 9.00 -5.44 -0.50
N SER A 79 9.40 -4.20 -0.77
CA SER A 79 10.44 -3.87 -1.75
C SER A 79 11.81 -4.46 -1.37
N LYS A 80 12.18 -4.41 -0.08
CA LYS A 80 13.42 -5.03 0.44
C LYS A 80 13.44 -6.56 0.24
N LEU A 81 12.28 -7.20 0.24
CA LEU A 81 12.12 -8.62 -0.06
C LEU A 81 12.11 -8.95 -1.56
N GLY A 82 12.32 -7.95 -2.41
CA GLY A 82 12.48 -8.11 -3.86
C GLY A 82 11.21 -7.84 -4.68
N ALA A 83 10.08 -7.50 -4.08
CA ALA A 83 8.86 -7.18 -4.81
C ALA A 83 9.02 -5.88 -5.62
N ARG A 84 8.39 -5.83 -6.79
CA ARG A 84 8.11 -4.57 -7.47
C ARG A 84 6.85 -3.96 -6.87
N VAL A 85 7.02 -2.89 -6.12
CA VAL A 85 5.93 -2.26 -5.36
C VAL A 85 5.53 -0.94 -5.99
N ILE A 86 4.22 -0.74 -6.12
CA ILE A 86 3.59 0.55 -6.39
C ILE A 86 2.70 0.88 -5.19
N GLY A 87 2.82 2.08 -4.64
CA GLY A 87 1.95 2.59 -3.59
C GLY A 87 1.06 3.71 -4.12
N ILE A 88 -0.22 3.69 -3.79
CA ILE A 88 -1.13 4.81 -4.04
C ILE A 88 -1.79 5.27 -2.75
N ASP A 89 -1.97 6.57 -2.62
CA ASP A 89 -2.68 7.20 -1.50
C ASP A 89 -3.35 8.49 -1.98
N ALA A 90 -4.52 8.81 -1.45
CA ALA A 90 -5.26 10.00 -1.85
C ALA A 90 -4.65 11.31 -1.26
N SER A 91 -3.76 11.21 -0.27
CA SER A 91 -3.07 12.34 0.33
C SER A 91 -1.72 12.60 -0.36
N GLU A 92 -1.60 13.75 -1.01
CA GLU A 92 -0.34 14.21 -1.62
C GLU A 92 0.79 14.31 -0.58
N LYS A 93 0.46 14.72 0.65
CA LYS A 93 1.45 14.82 1.74
C LYS A 93 1.99 13.46 2.14
N ASN A 94 1.12 12.44 2.25
CA ASN A 94 1.54 11.07 2.52
C ASN A 94 2.49 10.57 1.44
N ILE A 95 2.12 10.76 0.18
CA ILE A 95 2.94 10.36 -0.98
C ILE A 95 4.31 11.07 -0.98
N LYS A 96 4.36 12.34 -0.64
CA LYS A 96 5.63 13.08 -0.52
C LYS A 96 6.52 12.48 0.56
N ILE A 97 5.97 12.12 1.72
CA ILE A 97 6.70 11.46 2.81
C ILE A 97 7.20 10.09 2.35
N ALA A 98 6.33 9.26 1.75
CA ALA A 98 6.69 7.93 1.25
C ALA A 98 7.86 7.99 0.25
N LYS A 99 7.77 8.88 -0.76
CA LYS A 99 8.84 9.09 -1.75
C LYS A 99 10.17 9.52 -1.10
N THR A 100 10.11 10.45 -0.17
CA THR A 100 11.30 10.99 0.52
C THR A 100 11.98 9.90 1.34
N HIS A 101 11.20 9.10 2.09
CA HIS A 101 11.74 8.05 2.94
C HIS A 101 12.32 6.89 2.11
N ALA A 102 11.62 6.44 1.08
CA ALA A 102 12.11 5.40 0.18
C ALA A 102 13.42 5.82 -0.52
N LYS A 103 13.51 7.08 -1.00
CA LYS A 103 14.73 7.63 -1.60
C LYS A 103 15.90 7.62 -0.61
N LYS A 104 15.67 8.03 0.65
CA LYS A 104 16.68 8.01 1.72
C LYS A 104 17.22 6.60 1.98
N ASN A 105 16.38 5.57 1.80
CA ASN A 105 16.74 4.17 1.99
C ASN A 105 17.18 3.47 0.69
N ASN A 106 17.39 4.21 -0.40
CA ASN A 106 17.78 3.68 -1.72
C ASN A 106 16.82 2.61 -2.27
N LEU A 107 15.51 2.74 -1.98
CA LEU A 107 14.48 1.83 -2.46
C LEU A 107 13.84 2.37 -3.74
N LYS A 108 13.63 1.48 -4.71
CA LYS A 108 12.92 1.78 -5.96
C LYS A 108 11.45 1.39 -5.81
N ILE A 109 10.63 2.36 -5.41
CA ILE A 109 9.18 2.22 -5.23
C ILE A 109 8.52 3.38 -5.96
N ASP A 110 7.53 3.07 -6.79
CA ASP A 110 6.73 4.08 -7.46
C ASP A 110 5.54 4.46 -6.59
N TYR A 111 5.37 5.75 -6.30
CA TYR A 111 4.26 6.28 -5.51
C TYR A 111 3.45 7.29 -6.29
N TYR A 112 2.11 7.17 -6.25
CA TYR A 112 1.19 8.07 -6.94
C TYR A 112 0.11 8.60 -5.99
N CYS A 113 -0.20 9.90 -6.11
CA CYS A 113 -1.34 10.49 -5.41
C CYS A 113 -2.60 10.18 -6.21
N ALA A 114 -3.32 9.15 -5.79
CA ALA A 114 -4.53 8.69 -6.47
C ALA A 114 -5.41 7.85 -5.53
N SER A 115 -6.72 7.88 -5.77
CA SER A 115 -7.65 6.87 -5.29
C SER A 115 -7.79 5.72 -6.31
N PRO A 116 -8.33 4.55 -5.93
CA PRO A 116 -8.45 3.42 -6.87
C PRO A 116 -9.18 3.78 -8.16
N GLU A 117 -10.26 4.55 -8.10
CA GLU A 117 -11.05 4.95 -9.28
C GLU A 117 -10.31 5.95 -10.19
N ASN A 118 -9.31 6.64 -9.67
CA ASN A 118 -8.52 7.63 -10.42
C ASN A 118 -7.14 7.14 -10.83
N PHE A 119 -6.70 6.00 -10.30
CA PHE A 119 -5.41 5.43 -10.66
C PHE A 119 -5.47 4.76 -12.03
N ILE A 120 -4.63 5.21 -12.94
CA ILE A 120 -4.55 4.66 -14.30
C ILE A 120 -3.32 3.78 -14.40
N SER A 121 -3.54 2.48 -14.59
CA SER A 121 -2.47 1.51 -14.83
C SER A 121 -2.87 0.53 -15.94
N LYS A 122 -1.96 0.32 -16.88
CA LYS A 122 -2.07 -0.78 -17.87
C LYS A 122 -1.62 -2.12 -17.29
N GLU A 123 -0.86 -2.07 -16.18
CA GLU A 123 -0.36 -3.27 -15.51
C GLU A 123 -1.41 -3.85 -14.56
N LYS A 124 -1.37 -5.18 -14.44
CA LYS A 124 -2.07 -5.91 -13.38
C LYS A 124 -1.06 -6.45 -12.39
N PHE A 125 -1.51 -6.61 -11.16
CA PHE A 125 -0.66 -6.96 -10.02
C PHE A 125 -0.94 -8.39 -9.56
N ASP A 126 0.09 -9.04 -9.06
CA ASP A 126 -0.03 -10.37 -8.44
C ASP A 126 -0.72 -10.26 -7.08
N VAL A 127 -0.49 -9.13 -6.40
CA VAL A 127 -1.04 -8.83 -5.08
C VAL A 127 -1.58 -7.41 -5.06
N VAL A 128 -2.80 -7.23 -4.55
CA VAL A 128 -3.38 -5.92 -4.23
C VAL A 128 -3.64 -5.86 -2.74
N LEU A 129 -3.02 -4.91 -2.07
CA LEU A 129 -3.17 -4.70 -0.63
C LEU A 129 -4.18 -3.59 -0.35
N ASN A 130 -5.10 -3.86 0.57
CA ASN A 130 -6.09 -2.92 1.12
C ASN A 130 -5.98 -2.94 2.66
N MET A 131 -4.76 -2.69 3.17
CA MET A 131 -4.44 -2.86 4.58
C MET A 131 -4.68 -1.56 5.37
N GLU A 132 -5.58 -1.60 6.38
CA GLU A 132 -5.90 -0.45 7.23
C GLU A 132 -6.41 0.76 6.42
N ILE A 133 -7.24 0.51 5.40
CA ILE A 133 -7.82 1.55 4.54
C ILE A 133 -9.34 1.42 4.39
N VAL A 134 -9.87 0.20 4.44
CA VAL A 134 -11.28 -0.10 4.14
C VAL A 134 -12.23 0.64 5.09
N GLU A 135 -11.85 0.82 6.35
CA GLU A 135 -12.59 1.55 7.37
C GLU A 135 -12.60 3.08 7.18
N HIS A 136 -11.76 3.60 6.27
CA HIS A 136 -11.59 5.03 6.02
C HIS A 136 -12.21 5.51 4.70
N VAL A 137 -12.83 4.59 3.94
CA VAL A 137 -13.42 4.92 2.64
C VAL A 137 -14.90 5.28 2.76
N GLU A 138 -15.41 6.05 1.81
CA GLU A 138 -16.80 6.49 1.79
C GLU A 138 -17.76 5.35 1.36
N ASP A 139 -17.35 4.55 0.37
CA ASP A 139 -18.11 3.41 -0.15
C ASP A 139 -17.19 2.20 -0.29
N VAL A 140 -17.34 1.25 0.64
CA VAL A 140 -16.54 0.02 0.69
C VAL A 140 -16.75 -0.85 -0.54
N ASN A 141 -17.99 -0.99 -1.01
CA ASN A 141 -18.29 -1.83 -2.16
C ASN A 141 -17.65 -1.28 -3.44
N LEU A 142 -17.79 0.03 -3.65
CA LEU A 142 -17.13 0.71 -4.76
C LEU A 142 -15.60 0.59 -4.65
N PHE A 143 -15.03 0.82 -3.46
CA PHE A 143 -13.60 0.72 -3.21
C PHE A 143 -13.07 -0.67 -3.58
N LEU A 144 -13.70 -1.74 -3.09
CA LEU A 144 -13.28 -3.11 -3.40
C LEU A 144 -13.43 -3.44 -4.89
N LYS A 145 -14.51 -2.97 -5.52
CA LYS A 145 -14.72 -3.12 -6.96
C LYS A 145 -13.63 -2.43 -7.77
N GLU A 146 -13.28 -1.19 -7.43
CA GLU A 146 -12.22 -0.45 -8.13
C GLU A 146 -10.84 -1.07 -7.87
N SER A 147 -10.55 -1.46 -6.62
CA SER A 147 -9.30 -2.14 -6.24
C SER A 147 -9.10 -3.46 -7.01
N SER A 148 -10.17 -4.26 -7.13
CA SER A 148 -10.11 -5.57 -7.82
C SER A 148 -9.78 -5.47 -9.31
N LYS A 149 -10.02 -4.32 -9.93
CA LYS A 149 -9.67 -4.10 -11.34
C LYS A 149 -8.17 -4.17 -11.62
N PHE A 150 -7.35 -3.96 -10.61
CA PHE A 150 -5.88 -4.01 -10.74
C PHE A 150 -5.32 -5.42 -10.57
N LEU A 151 -6.12 -6.36 -10.08
CA LEU A 151 -5.67 -7.72 -9.79
C LEU A 151 -5.57 -8.55 -11.06
N LYS A 152 -4.53 -9.39 -11.16
CA LYS A 152 -4.45 -10.45 -12.16
C LYS A 152 -5.51 -11.52 -11.88
N LYS A 153 -5.88 -12.32 -12.90
CA LYS A 153 -6.86 -13.40 -12.76
C LYS A 153 -6.53 -14.37 -11.62
N ASP A 154 -5.26 -14.70 -11.46
CA ASP A 154 -4.76 -15.61 -10.42
C ASP A 154 -4.07 -14.88 -9.27
N GLY A 155 -4.30 -13.57 -9.11
CA GLY A 155 -3.75 -12.76 -8.04
C GLY A 155 -4.51 -12.89 -6.71
N ILE A 156 -4.01 -12.25 -5.65
CA ILE A 156 -4.61 -12.16 -4.30
C ILE A 156 -4.61 -10.73 -3.81
#